data_152dd8060587ba3360bf16920a0a41b2
#
_entry.id   152dd8060587ba3360bf16920a0a41b2
#
_cell.length_a   1.000
_cell.length_b   1.000
_cell.length_c   1.000
_cell.angle_alpha   90.00
_cell.angle_beta   90.00
_cell.angle_gamma   90.00
#
_symmetry.space_group_name_H-M   'P 1'
#
loop_
_entity.id
_entity.type
_entity.pdbx_description
1 polymer ?
#
loop_
_entity_poly.entity_id
_entity_poly.type
_entity_poly.pdbx_seq_one_letter_code
_entity_poly.pdbx_strand_id
1 'polypeptide(L)'
;ISSNIGAAYMGFQVLEREKRAFEKSGDANAQPKLDEYKNLIGAYLKPQINPQIINQLEDTEIMPSYGYLVTRGLADAVKRLVRDSGLGAKIYIDKLPFAGKTFELGKELNIDPVSAALNGGEDYRLLFTIPIGKHEKFRHDFQTFDIIGHLAKPEVGAVAVTPDGVELPLKAQGWKNE
;
A
#
# COMPACT_ATOMS: atom_id res chain seq x y z
N ILE A 1 -8.44 1.45 2.16
CA ILE A 1 -7.46 0.35 2.14
C ILE A 1 -7.30 -0.26 3.52
N SER A 2 -7.07 -1.56 3.58
CA SER A 2 -6.84 -2.29 4.82
C SER A 2 -5.38 -2.19 5.27
N SER A 3 -5.08 -1.46 6.35
CA SER A 3 -3.74 -1.45 6.97
C SER A 3 -2.61 -0.84 6.11
N ASN A 4 -1.38 -0.86 6.64
CA ASN A 4 -0.20 -0.21 6.08
C ASN A 4 0.23 -0.78 4.72
N ILE A 5 0.77 0.09 3.86
CA ILE A 5 1.31 -0.24 2.53
C ILE A 5 2.80 0.10 2.45
N GLY A 6 3.50 -0.53 1.51
CA GLY A 6 4.94 -0.39 1.32
C GLY A 6 5.79 -1.13 2.37
N ALA A 7 5.16 -1.69 3.41
CA ALA A 7 5.86 -2.36 4.50
C ALA A 7 6.58 -3.64 4.05
N ALA A 8 5.97 -4.43 3.16
CA ALA A 8 6.57 -5.65 2.64
C ALA A 8 7.85 -5.35 1.84
N TYR A 9 7.80 -4.37 0.93
CA TYR A 9 8.99 -3.97 0.18
C TYR A 9 10.11 -3.46 1.08
N MET A 10 9.79 -2.63 2.08
CA MET A 10 10.78 -2.13 3.04
C MET A 10 11.38 -3.27 3.86
N GLY A 11 10.59 -4.25 4.28
CA GLY A 11 11.06 -5.45 4.97
C GLY A 11 12.01 -6.30 4.11
N PHE A 12 11.69 -6.48 2.83
CA PHE A 12 12.59 -7.11 1.87
C PHE A 12 13.92 -6.36 1.75
N GLN A 13 13.91 -5.03 1.68
CA GLN A 13 15.13 -4.22 1.57
C GLN A 13 16.02 -4.34 2.82
N VAL A 14 15.43 -4.48 4.02
CA VAL A 14 16.21 -4.78 5.23
C VAL A 14 16.93 -6.11 5.09
N LEU A 15 16.22 -7.17 4.69
CA LEU A 15 16.82 -8.49 4.50
C LEU A 15 17.95 -8.48 3.47
N GLU A 16 17.77 -7.80 2.36
CA GLU A 16 18.81 -7.64 1.34
C GLU A 16 20.04 -6.86 1.87
N ARG A 17 19.81 -5.81 2.64
CA ARG A 17 20.91 -5.04 3.29
C ARG A 17 21.72 -5.92 4.22
N GLU A 18 21.04 -6.62 5.13
CA GLU A 18 21.70 -7.47 6.13
C GLU A 18 22.42 -8.67 5.48
N LYS A 19 21.82 -9.27 4.44
CA LYS A 19 22.48 -10.30 3.65
C LYS A 19 23.79 -9.80 3.04
N ARG A 20 23.76 -8.64 2.37
CA ARG A 20 24.97 -8.05 1.77
C ARG A 20 26.03 -7.70 2.82
N ALA A 21 25.62 -7.21 4.00
CA ALA A 21 26.51 -6.92 5.11
C ALA A 21 27.19 -8.20 5.63
N PHE A 22 26.39 -9.27 5.81
CA PHE A 22 26.89 -10.58 6.23
C PHE A 22 27.90 -11.17 5.21
N GLU A 23 27.56 -11.17 3.93
CA GLU A 23 28.44 -11.66 2.86
C GLU A 23 29.78 -10.90 2.79
N LYS A 24 29.76 -9.58 3.05
CA LYS A 24 30.97 -8.74 3.07
C LYS A 24 31.82 -8.92 4.33
N SER A 25 31.21 -9.27 5.47
CA SER A 25 31.93 -9.41 6.74
C SER A 25 32.93 -10.57 6.75
N GLY A 26 32.62 -11.65 6.00
CA GLY A 26 33.37 -12.90 6.03
C GLY A 26 33.34 -13.64 7.39
N ASP A 27 32.57 -13.11 8.36
CA ASP A 27 32.43 -13.68 9.70
C ASP A 27 31.14 -14.48 9.80
N ALA A 28 31.26 -15.81 9.90
CA ALA A 28 30.13 -16.71 10.04
C ALA A 28 29.33 -16.50 11.34
N ASN A 29 29.88 -15.81 12.34
CA ASN A 29 29.22 -15.50 13.61
C ASN A 29 28.57 -14.12 13.63
N ALA A 30 28.69 -13.32 12.57
CA ALA A 30 28.05 -12.01 12.51
C ALA A 30 26.52 -12.16 12.61
N GLN A 31 25.91 -11.48 13.58
CA GLN A 31 24.47 -11.49 13.78
C GLN A 31 23.83 -10.32 13.04
N PRO A 32 22.85 -10.58 12.12
CA PRO A 32 22.11 -9.53 11.44
C PRO A 32 21.27 -8.70 12.44
N LYS A 33 21.16 -7.39 12.23
CA LYS A 33 20.35 -6.49 13.07
C LYS A 33 18.89 -6.48 12.59
N LEU A 34 18.15 -7.55 12.85
CA LEU A 34 16.78 -7.72 12.35
C LEU A 34 15.69 -7.27 13.34
N ASP A 35 15.97 -7.29 14.65
CA ASP A 35 14.96 -7.08 15.70
C ASP A 35 14.27 -5.72 15.59
N GLU A 36 15.01 -4.69 15.22
CA GLU A 36 14.51 -3.33 15.09
C GLU A 36 13.43 -3.20 14.01
N TYR A 37 13.51 -4.04 12.97
CA TYR A 37 12.65 -4.01 11.79
C TYR A 37 11.73 -5.23 11.68
N LYS A 38 11.57 -6.01 12.73
CA LYS A 38 10.79 -7.26 12.73
C LYS A 38 9.39 -7.13 12.15
N ASN A 39 8.70 -6.00 12.36
CA ASN A 39 7.37 -5.76 11.84
C ASN A 39 7.36 -5.59 10.32
N LEU A 40 8.34 -4.87 9.76
CA LEU A 40 8.50 -4.70 8.32
C LEU A 40 8.92 -6.02 7.66
N ILE A 41 9.87 -6.72 8.26
CA ILE A 41 10.32 -8.05 7.81
C ILE A 41 9.15 -9.04 7.86
N GLY A 42 8.35 -9.01 8.93
CA GLY A 42 7.15 -9.83 9.08
C GLY A 42 6.11 -9.54 8.00
N ALA A 43 5.96 -8.28 7.58
CA ALA A 43 5.04 -7.91 6.50
C ALA A 43 5.44 -8.55 5.16
N TYR A 44 6.75 -8.73 4.91
CA TYR A 44 7.25 -9.41 3.72
C TYR A 44 7.18 -10.94 3.84
N LEU A 45 7.72 -11.51 4.92
CA LEU A 45 7.84 -12.97 5.06
C LEU A 45 6.51 -13.67 5.38
N LYS A 46 5.59 -12.97 6.06
CA LYS A 46 4.31 -13.52 6.52
C LYS A 46 3.22 -12.46 6.45
N PRO A 47 2.79 -12.04 5.24
CA PRO A 47 1.75 -11.04 5.08
C PRO A 47 0.46 -11.52 5.74
N GLN A 48 -0.14 -10.64 6.55
CA GLN A 48 -1.40 -10.95 7.22
C GLN A 48 -2.57 -10.55 6.32
N ILE A 49 -3.36 -11.53 5.94
CA ILE A 49 -4.63 -11.34 5.24
C ILE A 49 -5.74 -11.55 6.27
N ASN A 50 -6.63 -10.56 6.41
CA ASN A 50 -7.78 -10.68 7.30
C ASN A 50 -9.02 -11.15 6.51
N PRO A 51 -9.38 -12.44 6.57
CA PRO A 51 -10.55 -12.96 5.85
C PRO A 51 -11.89 -12.49 6.45
N GLN A 52 -11.90 -12.01 7.70
CA GLN A 52 -13.10 -11.54 8.38
C GLN A 52 -13.66 -10.24 7.81
N ILE A 53 -12.89 -9.53 6.99
CA ILE A 53 -13.33 -8.30 6.32
C ILE A 53 -14.62 -8.54 5.51
N ILE A 54 -14.73 -9.68 4.85
CA ILE A 54 -15.91 -10.01 4.02
C ILE A 54 -17.16 -10.11 4.91
N ASN A 55 -17.06 -10.83 6.03
CA ASN A 55 -18.16 -10.95 6.98
C ASN A 55 -18.54 -9.58 7.59
N GLN A 56 -17.54 -8.76 7.93
CA GLN A 56 -17.79 -7.40 8.43
C GLN A 56 -18.53 -6.51 7.41
N LEU A 57 -18.18 -6.61 6.14
CA LEU A 57 -18.86 -5.87 5.06
C LEU A 57 -20.31 -6.35 4.91
N GLU A 58 -20.55 -7.66 4.99
CA GLU A 58 -21.89 -8.25 4.95
C GLU A 58 -22.73 -7.80 6.15
N ASP A 59 -22.22 -7.95 7.37
CA ASP A 59 -22.90 -7.57 8.62
C ASP A 59 -23.27 -6.09 8.69
N THR A 60 -22.46 -5.23 8.06
CA THR A 60 -22.68 -3.78 8.02
C THR A 60 -23.50 -3.32 6.80
N GLU A 61 -23.89 -4.24 5.92
CA GLU A 61 -24.60 -3.93 4.67
C GLU A 61 -23.83 -2.92 3.78
N ILE A 62 -22.51 -2.97 3.83
CA ILE A 62 -21.66 -2.17 2.95
C ILE A 62 -21.15 -3.07 1.83
N MET A 63 -21.72 -2.90 0.65
CA MET A 63 -21.31 -3.64 -0.53
C MET A 63 -20.29 -2.82 -1.34
N PRO A 64 -19.02 -3.24 -1.44
CA PRO A 64 -18.04 -2.63 -2.32
C PRO A 64 -18.43 -2.81 -3.79
N SER A 65 -18.25 -1.76 -4.60
CA SER A 65 -18.47 -1.86 -6.05
C SER A 65 -17.28 -2.56 -6.75
N TYR A 66 -16.09 -2.35 -6.24
CA TYR A 66 -14.83 -2.94 -6.72
C TYR A 66 -13.92 -3.29 -5.56
N GLY A 67 -13.15 -4.36 -5.70
CA GLY A 67 -12.16 -4.80 -4.71
C GLY A 67 -10.94 -5.42 -5.38
N TYR A 68 -9.74 -5.07 -4.88
CA TYR A 68 -8.46 -5.55 -5.42
C TYR A 68 -7.51 -5.88 -4.29
N LEU A 69 -6.82 -7.00 -4.44
CA LEU A 69 -5.67 -7.32 -3.59
C LEU A 69 -4.43 -6.58 -4.14
N VAL A 70 -3.76 -5.82 -3.27
CA VAL A 70 -2.55 -5.07 -3.60
C VAL A 70 -1.36 -6.03 -3.57
N THR A 71 -0.99 -6.56 -4.72
CA THR A 71 0.10 -7.54 -4.89
C THR A 71 1.29 -6.98 -5.66
N ARG A 72 1.10 -5.96 -6.49
CA ARG A 72 2.14 -5.31 -7.30
C ARG A 72 2.25 -3.81 -7.04
N GLY A 73 1.99 -3.42 -5.79
CA GLY A 73 1.91 -2.03 -5.37
C GLY A 73 0.53 -1.42 -5.56
N LEU A 74 0.30 -0.32 -4.83
CA LEU A 74 -0.99 0.38 -4.85
C LEU A 74 -1.31 0.97 -6.23
N ALA A 75 -0.30 1.47 -6.97
CA ALA A 75 -0.50 2.06 -8.28
C ALA A 75 -1.11 1.07 -9.29
N ASP A 76 -0.65 -0.19 -9.29
CA ASP A 76 -1.24 -1.26 -10.12
C ASP A 76 -2.70 -1.52 -9.75
N ALA A 77 -3.03 -1.62 -8.46
CA ALA A 77 -4.38 -1.86 -8.00
C ALA A 77 -5.32 -0.71 -8.40
N VAL A 78 -4.88 0.55 -8.28
CA VAL A 78 -5.65 1.73 -8.69
C VAL A 78 -5.82 1.78 -10.20
N LYS A 79 -4.80 1.47 -11.00
CA LYS A 79 -4.93 1.40 -12.46
C LYS A 79 -5.89 0.31 -12.92
N ARG A 80 -5.91 -0.85 -12.25
CA ARG A 80 -6.93 -1.88 -12.48
C ARG A 80 -8.33 -1.36 -12.15
N LEU A 81 -8.49 -0.67 -11.02
CA LEU A 81 -9.75 -0.05 -10.63
C LEU A 81 -10.25 0.95 -11.69
N VAL A 82 -9.39 1.84 -12.17
CA VAL A 82 -9.71 2.82 -13.23
C VAL A 82 -10.14 2.12 -14.52
N ARG A 83 -9.38 1.12 -14.96
CA ARG A 83 -9.69 0.34 -16.17
C ARG A 83 -11.05 -0.36 -16.06
N ASP A 84 -11.30 -1.03 -14.95
CA ASP A 84 -12.47 -1.90 -14.79
C ASP A 84 -13.75 -1.11 -14.47
N SER A 85 -13.61 0.06 -13.82
CA SER A 85 -14.75 0.94 -13.52
C SER A 85 -15.11 1.89 -14.67
N GLY A 86 -14.17 2.18 -15.58
CA GLY A 86 -14.30 3.24 -16.58
C GLY A 86 -14.32 4.65 -15.97
N LEU A 87 -13.95 4.80 -14.70
CA LEU A 87 -13.86 6.09 -13.97
C LEU A 87 -12.41 6.46 -13.73
N GLY A 88 -12.15 7.71 -13.38
CA GLY A 88 -10.87 8.14 -12.82
C GLY A 88 -10.76 7.83 -11.33
N ALA A 89 -9.55 7.93 -10.78
CA ALA A 89 -9.30 7.80 -9.35
C ALA A 89 -8.23 8.78 -8.88
N LYS A 90 -8.48 9.42 -7.72
CA LYS A 90 -7.52 10.29 -7.03
C LYS A 90 -7.12 9.66 -5.70
N ILE A 91 -5.82 9.43 -5.52
CA ILE A 91 -5.23 8.90 -4.29
C ILE A 91 -4.41 10.00 -3.62
N TYR A 92 -4.70 10.32 -2.38
CA TYR A 92 -4.03 11.35 -1.61
C TYR A 92 -2.81 10.79 -0.90
N ILE A 93 -1.62 11.32 -1.21
CA ILE A 93 -0.34 10.83 -0.67
C ILE A 93 -0.27 10.99 0.86
N ASP A 94 -0.80 12.08 1.38
CA ASP A 94 -0.87 12.38 2.82
C ASP A 94 -1.83 11.47 3.62
N LYS A 95 -2.67 10.71 2.92
CA LYS A 95 -3.62 9.74 3.52
C LYS A 95 -3.16 8.28 3.39
N LEU A 96 -1.99 8.06 2.83
CA LEU A 96 -1.45 6.70 2.72
C LEU A 96 -1.00 6.19 4.09
N PRO A 97 -1.48 5.00 4.53
CA PRO A 97 -1.06 4.43 5.80
C PRO A 97 0.32 3.79 5.70
N PHE A 98 1.27 4.31 6.47
CA PHE A 98 2.62 3.77 6.57
C PHE A 98 2.87 3.12 7.93
N ALA A 99 3.70 2.08 7.96
CA ALA A 99 4.20 1.51 9.21
C ALA A 99 5.17 2.48 9.90
N GLY A 100 5.23 2.45 11.25
CA GLY A 100 5.90 3.46 12.05
C GLY A 100 7.36 3.79 11.67
N LYS A 101 8.18 2.78 11.31
CA LYS A 101 9.60 2.99 10.96
C LYS A 101 9.89 3.14 9.47
N THR A 102 8.87 3.21 8.63
CA THR A 102 9.04 3.23 7.16
C THR A 102 9.83 4.45 6.68
N PHE A 103 9.58 5.63 7.25
CA PHE A 103 10.26 6.86 6.86
C PHE A 103 11.71 6.93 7.37
N GLU A 104 12.00 6.42 8.57
CA GLU A 104 13.35 6.33 9.11
C GLU A 104 14.20 5.41 8.25
N LEU A 105 13.70 4.21 7.99
CA LEU A 105 14.34 3.23 7.13
C LEU A 105 14.50 3.74 5.69
N GLY A 106 13.51 4.46 5.18
CA GLY A 106 13.60 5.09 3.85
C GLY A 106 14.79 6.02 3.73
N LYS A 107 15.05 6.84 4.75
CA LYS A 107 16.24 7.70 4.81
C LYS A 107 17.56 6.90 4.87
N GLU A 108 17.60 5.85 5.70
CA GLU A 108 18.79 4.99 5.82
C GLU A 108 19.13 4.27 4.51
N LEU A 109 18.12 3.79 3.80
CA LEU A 109 18.27 3.04 2.56
C LEU A 109 18.26 3.90 1.30
N ASN A 110 18.03 5.21 1.43
CA ASN A 110 17.79 6.13 0.32
C ASN A 110 16.64 5.66 -0.59
N ILE A 111 15.55 5.21 0.03
CA ILE A 111 14.32 4.76 -0.65
C ILE A 111 13.19 5.70 -0.26
N ASP A 112 12.47 6.22 -1.26
CA ASP A 112 11.26 6.99 -1.01
C ASP A 112 10.10 6.07 -0.58
N PRO A 113 9.55 6.25 0.66
CA PRO A 113 8.46 5.43 1.16
C PRO A 113 7.18 5.48 0.30
N VAL A 114 6.90 6.62 -0.32
CA VAL A 114 5.74 6.77 -1.21
C VAL A 114 5.92 5.90 -2.45
N SER A 115 7.10 5.92 -3.05
CA SER A 115 7.43 5.03 -4.17
C SER A 115 7.37 3.55 -3.79
N ALA A 116 7.81 3.20 -2.58
CA ALA A 116 7.70 1.84 -2.04
C ALA A 116 6.24 1.40 -1.89
N ALA A 117 5.35 2.26 -1.39
CA ALA A 117 3.93 1.98 -1.27
C ALA A 117 3.22 1.85 -2.62
N LEU A 118 3.56 2.73 -3.57
CA LEU A 118 2.93 2.74 -4.89
C LEU A 118 3.39 1.57 -5.77
N ASN A 119 4.66 1.17 -5.70
CA ASN A 119 5.28 0.24 -6.66
C ASN A 119 6.05 -0.93 -6.05
N GLY A 120 6.19 -1.00 -4.73
CA GLY A 120 7.01 -2.02 -4.06
C GLY A 120 6.44 -3.42 -4.09
N GLY A 121 5.12 -3.54 -4.11
CA GLY A 121 4.41 -4.82 -4.21
C GLY A 121 4.34 -5.65 -2.93
N GLU A 122 3.63 -6.75 -3.02
CA GLU A 122 3.50 -7.84 -2.04
C GLU A 122 2.94 -7.47 -0.66
N ASP A 123 2.24 -6.32 -0.55
CA ASP A 123 1.61 -5.92 0.72
C ASP A 123 0.38 -6.77 1.06
N TYR A 124 -0.27 -7.38 0.08
CA TYR A 124 -1.49 -8.19 0.22
C TYR A 124 -2.60 -7.47 1.00
N ARG A 125 -2.73 -6.16 0.77
CA ARG A 125 -3.78 -5.34 1.36
C ARG A 125 -5.00 -5.29 0.44
N LEU A 126 -6.18 -5.13 1.04
CA LEU A 126 -7.42 -5.03 0.29
C LEU A 126 -7.73 -3.56 0.00
N LEU A 127 -7.72 -3.18 -1.28
CA LEU A 127 -8.24 -1.92 -1.77
C LEU A 127 -9.66 -2.15 -2.29
N PHE A 128 -10.63 -1.36 -1.84
CA PHE A 128 -11.99 -1.42 -2.39
C PHE A 128 -12.67 -0.06 -2.37
N THR A 129 -13.77 0.05 -3.13
CA THR A 129 -14.60 1.25 -3.22
C THR A 129 -15.90 1.04 -2.49
N ILE A 130 -16.38 2.07 -1.81
CA ILE A 130 -17.69 2.10 -1.16
C ILE A 130 -18.53 3.27 -1.69
N PRO A 131 -19.86 3.16 -1.70
CA PRO A 131 -20.73 4.28 -2.03
C PRO A 131 -20.51 5.46 -1.08
N ILE A 132 -20.47 6.68 -1.61
CA ILE A 132 -20.22 7.90 -0.80
C ILE A 132 -21.26 8.06 0.33
N GLY A 133 -22.50 7.67 0.11
CA GLY A 133 -23.56 7.72 1.13
C GLY A 133 -23.34 6.78 2.32
N LYS A 134 -22.38 5.83 2.23
CA LYS A 134 -22.01 4.92 3.32
C LYS A 134 -20.73 5.37 4.05
N HIS A 135 -20.15 6.51 3.68
CA HIS A 135 -18.87 6.99 4.20
C HIS A 135 -18.83 7.09 5.73
N GLU A 136 -19.83 7.75 6.36
CA GLU A 136 -19.88 7.94 7.81
C GLU A 136 -20.02 6.61 8.55
N LYS A 137 -20.92 5.73 8.06
CA LYS A 137 -21.09 4.39 8.63
C LYS A 137 -19.79 3.60 8.50
N PHE A 138 -19.14 3.63 7.34
CA PHE A 138 -17.86 2.96 7.12
C PHE A 138 -16.78 3.44 8.10
N ARG A 139 -16.61 4.73 8.29
CA ARG A 139 -15.63 5.28 9.23
C ARG A 139 -15.88 4.83 10.68
N HIS A 140 -17.13 4.71 11.07
CA HIS A 140 -17.50 4.24 12.40
C HIS A 140 -17.21 2.75 12.59
N ASP A 141 -17.59 1.91 11.62
CA ASP A 141 -17.56 0.45 11.75
C ASP A 141 -16.20 -0.17 11.36
N PHE A 142 -15.41 0.53 10.53
CA PHE A 142 -14.14 0.03 9.97
C PHE A 142 -12.96 0.94 10.33
N GLN A 143 -12.69 1.08 11.63
CA GLN A 143 -11.60 1.95 12.15
C GLN A 143 -10.18 1.50 11.76
N THR A 144 -10.02 0.25 11.32
CA THR A 144 -8.74 -0.30 10.86
C THR A 144 -8.46 -0.07 9.38
N PHE A 145 -9.36 0.63 8.68
CA PHE A 145 -9.23 0.96 7.27
C PHE A 145 -9.01 2.45 7.08
N ASP A 146 -8.18 2.77 6.10
CA ASP A 146 -7.92 4.14 5.71
C ASP A 146 -8.63 4.49 4.41
N ILE A 147 -9.30 5.65 4.39
CA ILE A 147 -9.86 6.23 3.17
C ILE A 147 -8.77 7.06 2.52
N ILE A 148 -8.18 6.53 1.48
CA ILE A 148 -7.00 7.11 0.83
C ILE A 148 -7.32 7.93 -0.43
N GLY A 149 -8.58 7.94 -0.88
CA GLY A 149 -8.94 8.64 -2.10
C GLY A 149 -10.41 8.49 -2.48
N HIS A 150 -10.73 8.85 -3.70
CA HIS A 150 -12.07 8.73 -4.27
C HIS A 150 -12.04 8.48 -5.78
N LEU A 151 -13.15 7.98 -6.32
CA LEU A 151 -13.36 7.90 -7.76
C LEU A 151 -13.69 9.28 -8.33
N ALA A 152 -13.18 9.55 -9.52
CA ALA A 152 -13.32 10.82 -10.23
C ALA A 152 -13.89 10.61 -11.64
N LYS A 153 -14.04 11.68 -12.41
CA LYS A 153 -14.42 11.59 -13.82
C LYS A 153 -13.38 10.83 -14.63
N PRO A 154 -13.77 10.13 -15.70
CA PRO A 154 -12.85 9.33 -16.53
C PRO A 154 -11.62 10.09 -17.03
N GLU A 155 -11.77 11.38 -17.34
CA GLU A 155 -10.72 12.24 -17.90
C GLU A 155 -9.54 12.45 -16.93
N VAL A 156 -9.76 12.23 -15.63
CA VAL A 156 -8.72 12.34 -14.60
C VAL A 156 -7.73 11.20 -14.70
N GLY A 157 -8.17 10.01 -15.14
CA GLY A 157 -7.34 8.82 -15.11
C GLY A 157 -6.98 8.37 -13.70
N ALA A 158 -5.82 7.75 -13.53
CA ALA A 158 -5.29 7.31 -12.24
C ALA A 158 -4.21 8.29 -11.76
N VAL A 159 -4.48 9.08 -10.71
CA VAL A 159 -3.55 10.09 -10.22
C VAL A 159 -3.28 9.99 -8.73
N ALA A 160 -2.06 10.33 -8.32
CA ALA A 160 -1.70 10.64 -6.95
C ALA A 160 -1.77 12.16 -6.75
N VAL A 161 -2.35 12.59 -5.63
CA VAL A 161 -2.47 14.00 -5.25
C VAL A 161 -1.48 14.26 -4.12
N THR A 162 -0.57 15.20 -4.34
CA THR A 162 0.40 15.63 -3.33
C THR A 162 -0.24 16.54 -2.28
N PRO A 163 0.40 16.77 -1.11
CA PRO A 163 -0.15 17.66 -0.06
C PRO A 163 -0.39 19.09 -0.52
N ASP A 164 0.35 19.57 -1.51
CA ASP A 164 0.18 20.88 -2.15
C ASP A 164 -0.87 20.89 -3.29
N GLY A 165 -1.54 19.74 -3.52
CA GLY A 165 -2.65 19.61 -4.47
C GLY A 165 -2.25 19.32 -5.91
N VAL A 166 -0.98 19.03 -6.18
CA VAL A 166 -0.52 18.67 -7.53
C VAL A 166 -0.96 17.24 -7.85
N GLU A 167 -1.54 17.05 -9.04
CA GLU A 167 -1.96 15.75 -9.55
C GLU A 167 -0.86 15.12 -10.41
N LEU A 168 -0.35 13.98 -10.00
CA LEU A 168 0.70 13.23 -10.68
C LEU A 168 0.13 11.91 -11.23
N PRO A 169 0.25 11.64 -12.54
CA PRO A 169 -0.19 10.36 -13.10
C PRO A 169 0.49 9.18 -12.41
N LEU A 170 -0.30 8.21 -11.96
CA LEU A 170 0.23 6.98 -11.37
C LEU A 170 0.95 6.14 -12.44
N LYS A 171 2.19 5.81 -12.15
CA LYS A 171 3.00 4.88 -12.97
C LYS A 171 3.07 3.54 -12.23
N ALA A 172 2.79 2.45 -12.93
CA ALA A 172 2.90 1.10 -12.39
C ALA A 172 3.66 0.21 -13.37
N GLN A 173 4.43 -0.72 -12.81
CA GLN A 173 5.19 -1.67 -13.61
C GLN A 173 4.26 -2.55 -14.46
N GLY A 174 4.58 -2.74 -15.73
CA GLY A 174 3.79 -3.52 -16.69
C GLY A 174 2.63 -2.77 -17.34
N TRP A 175 2.40 -1.50 -16.99
CA TRP A 175 1.45 -0.63 -17.66
C TRP A 175 2.15 0.28 -18.65
N LYS A 176 1.55 0.45 -19.84
CA LYS A 176 2.04 1.47 -20.78
C LYS A 176 1.84 2.86 -20.17
N ASN A 177 2.82 3.74 -20.32
CA ASN A 177 2.64 5.16 -20.01
C ASN A 177 1.86 5.74 -21.21
N GLU A 178 0.57 5.96 -21.02
CA GLU A 178 -0.26 6.76 -21.92
C GLU A 178 -0.12 8.23 -21.56
#